data_d93f3b2963325ea235b57750894802d6
#
_entry.id   d93f3b2963325ea235b57750894802d6
#
_cell.length_a   1.000
_cell.length_b   1.000
_cell.length_c   1.000
_cell.angle_alpha   90.00
_cell.angle_beta   90.00
_cell.angle_gamma   90.00
#
_symmetry.space_group_name_H-M   'P 1'
#
loop_
_entity.id
_entity.type
_entity.pdbx_description
1 polymer ?
#
loop_
_entity_poly.entity_id
_entity_poly.type
_entity_poly.pdbx_seq_one_letter_code
_entity_poly.pdbx_strand_id
1 'polypeptide(L)'
;MKVADTEKSDSSLIKEKSKLLLDRIKTKSQKNNVNDALNFSIKMHHGQKRKSGLPYVSHCIDVANKLIDWKMDHTTVISALLHDVVEDTNVTLDDIKKKFGEDVALLVDGV
;
A
#
# COMPACT_ATOMS: atom_id res chain seq x y z
N MET A 1 8.85 -6.27 -27.78
CA MET A 1 9.45 -5.12 -27.14
C MET A 1 8.46 -4.31 -26.32
N LYS A 2 7.36 -3.91 -26.89
CA LYS A 2 6.39 -3.08 -26.19
C LYS A 2 5.74 -3.77 -25.01
N VAL A 3 5.44 -5.04 -25.11
CA VAL A 3 4.84 -5.80 -24.02
C VAL A 3 5.80 -5.92 -22.84
N ALA A 4 7.06 -6.25 -23.12
CA ALA A 4 8.09 -6.34 -22.09
C ALA A 4 8.34 -4.99 -21.44
N ASP A 5 8.35 -3.91 -22.25
CA ASP A 5 8.51 -2.56 -21.73
C ASP A 5 7.35 -2.17 -20.83
N THR A 6 6.11 -2.57 -21.19
CA THR A 6 4.93 -2.29 -20.39
C THR A 6 5.02 -2.98 -19.02
N GLU A 7 5.45 -4.24 -18.99
CA GLU A 7 5.61 -4.97 -17.74
C GLU A 7 6.70 -4.32 -16.87
N LYS A 8 7.83 -3.96 -17.48
CA LYS A 8 8.88 -3.24 -16.78
C LYS A 8 8.38 -1.89 -16.27
N SER A 9 7.55 -1.22 -17.07
CA SER A 9 6.99 0.08 -16.72
C SER A 9 6.14 -0.03 -15.46
N ASP A 10 5.29 -1.05 -15.35
CA ASP A 10 4.46 -1.27 -14.16
C ASP A 10 5.32 -1.54 -12.93
N SER A 11 6.30 -2.42 -13.06
CA SER A 11 7.20 -2.76 -11.97
C SER A 11 8.03 -1.55 -11.55
N SER A 12 8.52 -0.79 -12.52
CA SER A 12 9.30 0.43 -12.28
C SER A 12 8.44 1.50 -11.59
N LEU A 13 7.20 1.63 -12.02
CA LEU A 13 6.26 2.59 -11.43
C LEU A 13 6.02 2.28 -9.96
N ILE A 14 5.76 1.01 -9.64
CA ILE A 14 5.53 0.58 -8.27
C ILE A 14 6.77 0.85 -7.42
N LYS A 15 7.95 0.50 -7.90
CA LYS A 15 9.21 0.74 -7.18
C LYS A 15 9.45 2.22 -6.92
N GLU A 16 9.24 3.04 -7.93
CA GLU A 16 9.45 4.48 -7.82
C GLU A 16 8.50 5.10 -6.81
N LYS A 17 7.22 4.78 -6.90
CA LYS A 17 6.22 5.29 -5.96
C LYS A 17 6.46 4.79 -4.54
N SER A 18 6.87 3.54 -4.39
CA SER A 18 7.20 2.96 -3.09
C SER A 18 8.37 3.69 -2.45
N LYS A 19 9.42 3.94 -3.21
CA LYS A 19 10.59 4.66 -2.72
C LYS A 19 10.23 6.07 -2.28
N LEU A 20 9.46 6.78 -3.10
CA LEU A 20 9.04 8.14 -2.76
C LEU A 20 8.23 8.17 -1.48
N LEU A 21 7.33 7.20 -1.30
CA LEU A 21 6.54 7.09 -0.09
C LEU A 21 7.43 6.87 1.14
N LEU A 22 8.32 5.88 1.05
CA LEU A 22 9.18 5.52 2.18
C LEU A 22 10.16 6.64 2.54
N ASP A 23 10.66 7.38 1.55
CA ASP A 23 11.57 8.49 1.80
C ASP A 23 10.91 9.62 2.60
N ARG A 24 9.58 9.68 2.62
CA ARG A 24 8.84 10.69 3.37
C ARG A 24 8.58 10.30 4.82
N ILE A 25 8.86 9.06 5.20
CA ILE A 25 8.68 8.57 6.57
C ILE A 25 9.93 8.89 7.37
N LYS A 26 9.77 9.51 8.54
CA LYS A 26 10.89 10.09 9.26
C LYS A 26 11.72 9.11 10.07
N THR A 27 11.07 8.23 10.84
CA THR A 27 11.82 7.33 11.73
C THR A 27 11.98 5.97 11.07
N LYS A 28 13.06 5.28 11.44
CA LYS A 28 13.35 3.94 10.93
C LYS A 28 12.26 2.95 11.31
N SER A 29 11.77 3.03 12.54
CA SER A 29 10.71 2.15 13.02
C SER A 29 9.43 2.31 12.21
N GLN A 30 8.99 3.56 12.00
CA GLN A 30 7.81 3.85 11.20
C GLN A 30 8.01 3.44 9.75
N LYS A 31 9.19 3.70 9.20
CA LYS A 31 9.52 3.30 7.83
C LYS A 31 9.42 1.80 7.65
N ASN A 32 9.92 1.01 8.62
CA ASN A 32 9.83 -0.44 8.55
C ASN A 32 8.37 -0.90 8.59
N ASN A 33 7.56 -0.31 9.43
CA ASN A 33 6.14 -0.67 9.54
C ASN A 33 5.38 -0.34 8.24
N VAL A 34 5.62 0.82 7.68
CA VAL A 34 4.99 1.22 6.41
C VAL A 34 5.48 0.31 5.28
N ASN A 35 6.78 -0.02 5.28
CA ASN A 35 7.33 -0.91 4.26
C ASN A 35 6.72 -2.30 4.32
N ASP A 36 6.48 -2.84 5.51
CA ASP A 36 5.83 -4.14 5.67
C ASP A 36 4.41 -4.12 5.09
N ALA A 37 3.64 -3.08 5.40
CA ALA A 37 2.29 -2.92 4.86
C ALA A 37 2.31 -2.73 3.35
N LEU A 38 3.24 -1.95 2.85
CA LEU A 38 3.39 -1.70 1.43
C LEU A 38 3.72 -2.99 0.67
N ASN A 39 4.68 -3.77 1.16
CA ASN A 39 5.05 -5.02 0.52
C ASN A 39 3.90 -6.03 0.55
N PHE A 40 3.16 -6.06 1.64
CA PHE A 40 2.00 -6.93 1.76
C PHE A 40 0.91 -6.52 0.75
N SER A 41 0.65 -5.23 0.63
CA SER A 41 -0.31 -4.70 -0.34
C SER A 41 0.10 -5.01 -1.77
N ILE A 42 1.37 -4.82 -2.11
CA ILE A 42 1.90 -5.14 -3.43
C ILE A 42 1.69 -6.62 -3.75
N LYS A 43 2.00 -7.48 -2.79
CA LYS A 43 1.86 -8.93 -2.96
C LYS A 43 0.40 -9.33 -3.16
N MET A 44 -0.49 -8.82 -2.33
CA MET A 44 -1.90 -9.22 -2.38
C MET A 44 -2.63 -8.66 -3.59
N HIS A 45 -2.26 -7.50 -4.07
CA HIS A 45 -2.84 -6.89 -5.27
C HIS A 45 -2.12 -7.28 -6.56
N HIS A 46 -1.18 -8.21 -6.50
CA HIS A 46 -0.41 -8.60 -7.68
C HIS A 46 -1.33 -9.00 -8.82
N GLY A 47 -1.12 -8.40 -9.97
CA GLY A 47 -1.92 -8.68 -11.17
C GLY A 47 -3.23 -7.91 -11.27
N GLN A 48 -3.67 -7.24 -10.21
CA GLN A 48 -4.87 -6.42 -10.26
C GLN A 48 -4.56 -5.09 -10.93
N LYS A 49 -5.46 -4.67 -11.82
CA LYS A 49 -5.32 -3.40 -12.55
C LYS A 49 -6.57 -2.58 -12.46
N ARG A 50 -6.40 -1.26 -12.52
CA ARG A 50 -7.52 -0.33 -12.63
C ARG A 50 -8.02 -0.28 -14.07
N LYS A 51 -9.16 0.36 -14.29
CA LYS A 51 -9.70 0.56 -15.63
C LYS A 51 -8.71 1.26 -16.55
N SER A 52 -7.86 2.12 -15.99
CA SER A 52 -6.82 2.82 -16.73
C SER A 52 -5.70 1.91 -17.24
N GLY A 53 -5.64 0.66 -16.74
CA GLY A 53 -4.57 -0.27 -17.06
C GLY A 53 -3.38 -0.21 -16.10
N LEU A 54 -3.38 0.75 -15.16
CA LEU A 54 -2.31 0.87 -14.17
C LEU A 54 -2.48 -0.17 -13.05
N PRO A 55 -1.37 -0.61 -12.43
CA PRO A 55 -1.47 -1.53 -11.30
C PRO A 55 -2.33 -0.94 -10.20
N TYR A 56 -3.21 -1.73 -9.62
CA TYR A 56 -4.11 -1.24 -8.59
C TYR A 56 -3.34 -0.69 -7.38
N VAL A 57 -2.25 -1.34 -7.00
CA VAL A 57 -1.46 -0.92 -5.84
C VAL A 57 -0.88 0.48 -6.02
N SER A 58 -0.66 0.94 -7.24
CA SER A 58 -0.17 2.32 -7.45
C SER A 58 -1.17 3.35 -6.92
N HIS A 59 -2.46 3.06 -7.03
CA HIS A 59 -3.51 3.90 -6.46
C HIS A 59 -3.43 3.91 -4.93
N CYS A 60 -3.22 2.76 -4.32
CA CYS A 60 -3.09 2.66 -2.87
C CYS A 60 -1.92 3.49 -2.37
N ILE A 61 -0.80 3.46 -3.10
CA ILE A 61 0.38 4.26 -2.75
C ILE A 61 0.09 5.75 -2.89
N ASP A 62 -0.63 6.14 -3.93
CA ASP A 62 -1.00 7.55 -4.15
C ASP A 62 -1.87 8.06 -3.00
N VAL A 63 -2.83 7.26 -2.54
CA VAL A 63 -3.67 7.63 -1.39
C VAL A 63 -2.80 7.78 -0.15
N ALA A 64 -1.88 6.86 0.09
CA ALA A 64 -0.97 6.93 1.23
C ALA A 64 -0.14 8.22 1.21
N ASN A 65 0.37 8.60 0.03
CA ASN A 65 1.11 9.86 -0.12
C ASN A 65 0.27 11.08 0.20
N LYS A 66 -1.00 11.08 -0.21
CA LYS A 66 -1.91 12.19 0.11
C LYS A 66 -2.13 12.31 1.61
N LEU A 67 -2.23 11.18 2.30
CA LEU A 67 -2.40 11.21 3.75
C LEU A 67 -1.18 11.80 4.45
N ILE A 68 0.02 11.54 3.92
CA ILE A 68 1.24 12.16 4.43
C ILE A 68 1.19 13.68 4.17
N ASP A 69 0.73 14.10 3.00
CA ASP A 69 0.56 15.53 2.69
C ASP A 69 -0.35 16.21 3.71
N TRP A 70 -1.37 15.49 4.18
CA TRP A 70 -2.32 15.99 5.19
C TRP A 70 -1.82 15.76 6.61
N LYS A 71 -0.56 15.35 6.77
CA LYS A 71 0.10 15.15 8.08
C LYS A 71 -0.59 14.09 8.95
N MET A 72 -1.19 13.10 8.32
CA MET A 72 -1.73 11.96 9.03
C MET A 72 -0.59 11.08 9.56
N ASP A 73 -0.85 10.38 10.66
CA ASP A 73 0.17 9.52 11.26
C ASP A 73 0.43 8.25 10.46
N HIS A 74 1.51 7.55 10.79
CA HIS A 74 1.91 6.36 10.05
C HIS A 74 0.89 5.22 10.18
N THR A 75 0.17 5.13 11.27
CA THR A 75 -0.88 4.10 11.44
C THR A 75 -1.99 4.30 10.43
N THR A 76 -2.38 5.55 10.20
CA THR A 76 -3.39 5.90 9.20
C THR A 76 -2.89 5.58 7.80
N VAL A 77 -1.63 5.89 7.52
CA VAL A 77 -1.00 5.59 6.21
C VAL A 77 -0.99 4.07 5.96
N ILE A 78 -0.60 3.30 6.96
CA ILE A 78 -0.61 1.83 6.88
C ILE A 78 -2.02 1.31 6.61
N SER A 79 -3.01 1.85 7.32
CA SER A 79 -4.40 1.44 7.15
C SER A 79 -4.91 1.72 5.73
N ALA A 80 -4.50 2.82 5.13
CA ALA A 80 -4.85 3.14 3.75
C ALA A 80 -4.25 2.13 2.77
N LEU A 81 -3.01 1.70 3.01
CA LEU A 81 -2.36 0.69 2.17
C LEU A 81 -3.06 -0.67 2.27
N LEU A 82 -3.70 -0.96 3.38
CA LEU A 82 -4.30 -2.28 3.65
C LEU A 82 -5.81 -2.32 3.45
N HIS A 83 -6.46 -1.18 3.34
CA HIS A 83 -7.93 -1.11 3.24
C HIS A 83 -8.48 -1.98 2.11
N ASP A 84 -7.97 -1.77 0.91
CA ASP A 84 -8.46 -2.49 -0.26
C ASP A 84 -8.01 -3.95 -0.28
N VAL A 85 -6.95 -4.30 0.45
CA VAL A 85 -6.52 -5.69 0.59
C VAL A 85 -7.63 -6.52 1.21
N VAL A 86 -8.26 -6.01 2.27
CA VAL A 86 -9.34 -6.73 2.93
C VAL A 86 -10.57 -6.84 2.04
N GLU A 87 -10.91 -5.77 1.33
CA GLU A 87 -12.09 -5.77 0.47
C GLU A 87 -11.93 -6.62 -0.79
N ASP A 88 -10.75 -6.59 -1.38
CA ASP A 88 -10.54 -7.14 -2.73
C ASP A 88 -9.80 -8.48 -2.76
N THR A 89 -9.38 -8.98 -1.61
CA THR A 89 -8.68 -10.26 -1.53
C THR A 89 -9.27 -11.12 -0.42
N ASN A 90 -8.70 -12.31 -0.21
CA ASN A 90 -9.13 -13.23 0.84
C ASN A 90 -8.58 -12.90 2.23
N VAL A 91 -7.81 -11.82 2.35
CA VAL A 91 -7.25 -11.39 3.62
C VAL A 91 -8.37 -10.87 4.53
N THR A 92 -8.43 -11.32 5.77
CA THR A 92 -9.45 -10.92 6.72
C THR A 92 -8.93 -9.85 7.68
N LEU A 93 -9.86 -9.17 8.37
CA LEU A 93 -9.48 -8.23 9.44
C LEU A 93 -8.68 -8.91 10.54
N ASP A 94 -8.97 -10.17 10.81
CA ASP A 94 -8.23 -10.94 11.82
C ASP A 94 -6.78 -11.13 11.37
N ASP A 95 -6.56 -11.39 10.09
CA ASP A 95 -5.20 -11.48 9.52
C ASP A 95 -4.46 -10.17 9.69
N ILE A 96 -5.14 -9.05 9.43
CA ILE A 96 -4.54 -7.72 9.58
C ILE A 96 -4.18 -7.47 11.05
N LYS A 97 -5.08 -7.81 11.95
CA LYS A 97 -4.85 -7.64 13.38
C LYS A 97 -3.62 -8.41 13.86
N LYS A 98 -3.49 -9.66 13.41
CA LYS A 98 -2.35 -10.50 13.80
C LYS A 98 -1.04 -9.99 13.24
N LYS A 99 -1.06 -9.45 12.04
CA LYS A 99 0.16 -9.05 11.32
C LYS A 99 0.57 -7.62 11.62
N PHE A 100 -0.38 -6.71 11.75
CA PHE A 100 -0.12 -5.27 11.84
C PHE A 100 -0.64 -4.63 13.12
N GLY A 101 -1.38 -5.36 13.92
CA GLY A 101 -1.86 -4.88 15.21
C GLY A 101 -3.32 -4.44 15.20
N GLU A 102 -3.86 -4.31 16.39
CA GLU A 102 -5.28 -3.99 16.59
C GLU A 102 -5.63 -2.59 16.11
N ASP A 103 -4.74 -1.63 16.34
CA ASP A 103 -4.99 -0.23 15.95
C ASP A 103 -5.17 -0.11 14.45
N VAL A 104 -4.32 -0.79 13.69
CA VAL A 104 -4.41 -0.81 12.23
C VAL A 104 -5.71 -1.49 11.80
N ALA A 105 -6.03 -2.64 12.40
CA ALA A 105 -7.24 -3.38 12.05
C ALA A 105 -8.51 -2.55 12.31
N LEU A 106 -8.54 -1.82 13.41
CA LEU A 106 -9.68 -0.95 13.74
C LEU A 106 -9.86 0.14 12.70
N LEU A 107 -8.78 0.76 12.26
CA LEU A 107 -8.84 1.80 11.23
C LEU A 107 -9.28 1.24 9.88
N VAL A 108 -8.78 0.06 9.52
CA VAL A 108 -9.17 -0.61 8.28
C VAL A 108 -10.66 -0.94 8.30
N ASP A 109 -11.16 -1.42 9.43
CA ASP A 109 -12.56 -1.79 9.58
C ASP A 109 -13.48 -0.57 9.56
N GLY A 110 -13.02 0.53 10.15
CA GLY A 110 -13.83 1.73 10.32
C GLY A 110 -13.93 2.61 9.08
N VAL A 111 -13.20 2.27 8.03
CA VAL A 111 -13.19 3.07 6.80
C VAL A 111 -14.17 2.51 5.73
#